data_da2fb8741ad038c945cb674a6f1f311f
#
_entry.id   da2fb8741ad038c945cb674a6f1f311f
#
_cell.length_a   1.000
_cell.length_b   1.000
_cell.length_c   1.000
_cell.angle_alpha   90.00
_cell.angle_beta   90.00
_cell.angle_gamma   90.00
#
_symmetry.space_group_name_H-M   'P 1'
#
loop_
_entity.id
_entity.type
_entity.pdbx_description
1 polymer ?
#
loop_
_entity_poly.entity_id
_entity_poly.type
_entity_poly.pdbx_seq_one_letter_code
_entity_poly.pdbx_strand_id
1 'polypeptide(L)'
;IRVRSVSRGLGDVYKRQIINRVVESYRRIRNTLRFLLANTSDFSMEKDAVPVEDMLELDRWAVAYAADFQKRVLVEYGSYRFHNVVTLLQTFASTDLGSFYLDVLKDRLYTTGAQSFARRSAQTALYLITAMLLRLIAPILSFTAEEAFKLFSPNADETIFTETFLKLPEVKDADALLAKWAQIRAVRADVQKAIEDERTSGTIGSSLQTTGEICAASPLYEVLASLGDELRFVMIMSEVKLTKAADGAETTVSVKPSTEKKCERCWHYVPGVGSNAEHPTLCPRCVSNLFGAGEKRLFA
;
A
#
# COMPACT_ATOMS: atom_id res chain seq x y z
N ILE A 1 -38.77 13.03 -39.21
CA ILE A 1 -38.28 11.71 -38.68
C ILE A 1 -38.61 11.66 -37.22
N ARG A 2 -39.66 10.92 -36.82
CA ARG A 2 -40.01 10.68 -35.42
C ARG A 2 -38.96 9.78 -34.81
N VAL A 3 -38.11 10.33 -33.93
CA VAL A 3 -37.28 9.55 -33.03
C VAL A 3 -38.22 8.82 -32.05
N ARG A 4 -38.45 7.53 -32.26
CA ARG A 4 -39.13 6.68 -31.32
C ARG A 4 -38.36 6.77 -29.99
N SER A 5 -39.02 7.28 -28.96
CA SER A 5 -38.52 7.19 -27.58
C SER A 5 -38.47 5.70 -27.22
N VAL A 6 -37.24 5.17 -27.26
CA VAL A 6 -36.98 3.81 -26.80
C VAL A 6 -37.27 3.75 -25.32
N SER A 7 -38.06 2.77 -24.97
CA SER A 7 -38.54 2.39 -23.64
C SER A 7 -37.58 2.81 -22.53
N ARG A 8 -38.05 3.68 -21.63
CA ARG A 8 -37.43 4.00 -20.35
C ARG A 8 -37.59 2.80 -19.40
N GLY A 9 -37.00 1.67 -19.76
CA GLY A 9 -37.10 0.42 -19.04
C GLY A 9 -35.73 -0.03 -18.51
N LEU A 10 -35.67 -1.23 -18.02
CA LEU A 10 -34.51 -1.96 -17.49
C LEU A 10 -33.17 -1.69 -18.23
N GLY A 11 -33.21 -1.38 -19.54
CA GLY A 11 -32.03 -1.08 -20.35
C GLY A 11 -31.30 0.22 -19.93
N ASP A 12 -32.00 1.27 -19.50
CA ASP A 12 -31.38 2.52 -19.06
C ASP A 12 -30.80 2.39 -17.64
N VAL A 13 -31.45 1.59 -16.79
CA VAL A 13 -30.92 1.25 -15.46
C VAL A 13 -29.65 0.41 -15.61
N TYR A 14 -29.63 -0.54 -16.52
CA TYR A 14 -28.48 -1.39 -16.81
C TYR A 14 -27.29 -0.58 -17.34
N LYS A 15 -27.53 0.35 -18.27
CA LYS A 15 -26.50 1.26 -18.80
C LYS A 15 -25.90 2.15 -17.69
N ARG A 16 -26.74 2.71 -16.83
CA ARG A 16 -26.26 3.53 -15.69
C ARG A 16 -25.41 2.71 -14.72
N GLN A 17 -25.78 1.46 -14.45
CA GLN A 17 -24.99 0.58 -13.57
C GLN A 17 -23.61 0.27 -14.14
N ILE A 18 -23.51 0.01 -15.46
CA ILE A 18 -22.23 -0.22 -16.15
C ILE A 18 -21.35 1.04 -16.08
N ILE A 19 -21.92 2.19 -16.41
CA ILE A 19 -21.21 3.47 -16.37
C ILE A 19 -20.73 3.76 -14.94
N ASN A 20 -21.55 3.56 -13.94
CA ASN A 20 -21.18 3.77 -12.54
C ASN A 20 -19.99 2.87 -12.11
N ARG A 21 -19.94 1.60 -12.56
CA ARG A 21 -18.80 0.72 -12.30
C ARG A 21 -17.52 1.25 -12.93
N VAL A 22 -17.59 1.75 -14.16
CA VAL A 22 -16.43 2.36 -14.84
C VAL A 22 -15.97 3.63 -14.12
N VAL A 23 -16.91 4.47 -13.67
CA VAL A 23 -16.61 5.68 -12.88
C VAL A 23 -15.93 5.32 -11.56
N GLU A 24 -16.41 4.31 -10.84
CA GLU A 24 -15.78 3.86 -9.60
C GLU A 24 -14.37 3.31 -9.84
N SER A 25 -14.17 2.56 -10.90
CA SER A 25 -12.86 2.05 -11.30
C SER A 25 -11.88 3.18 -11.61
N TYR A 26 -12.31 4.16 -12.40
CA TYR A 26 -11.53 5.37 -12.68
C TYR A 26 -11.20 6.14 -11.41
N ARG A 27 -12.18 6.35 -10.53
CA ARG A 27 -12.01 7.07 -9.26
C ARG A 27 -10.93 6.42 -8.39
N ARG A 28 -10.90 5.08 -8.32
CA ARG A 28 -9.88 4.35 -7.56
C ARG A 28 -8.48 4.61 -8.13
N ILE A 29 -8.28 4.48 -9.44
CA ILE A 29 -7.00 4.76 -10.09
C ILE A 29 -6.57 6.21 -9.82
N ARG A 30 -7.47 7.19 -10.01
CA ARG A 30 -7.18 8.61 -9.77
C ARG A 30 -6.82 8.89 -8.31
N ASN A 31 -7.50 8.29 -7.35
CA ASN A 31 -7.18 8.43 -5.94
C ASN A 31 -5.82 7.83 -5.60
N THR A 32 -5.45 6.69 -6.18
CA THR A 32 -4.12 6.10 -6.03
C THR A 32 -3.04 7.05 -6.57
N LEU A 33 -3.22 7.61 -7.77
CA LEU A 33 -2.30 8.61 -8.32
C LEU A 33 -2.16 9.84 -7.42
N ARG A 34 -3.28 10.36 -6.88
CA ARG A 34 -3.24 11.49 -5.92
C ARG A 34 -2.44 11.16 -4.67
N PHE A 35 -2.59 9.96 -4.13
CA PHE A 35 -1.80 9.52 -2.98
C PHE A 35 -0.30 9.46 -3.32
N LEU A 36 0.05 8.86 -4.44
CA LEU A 36 1.42 8.74 -4.91
C LEU A 36 2.08 10.12 -5.08
N LEU A 37 1.43 11.03 -5.82
CA LEU A 37 1.91 12.39 -6.06
C LEU A 37 2.05 13.20 -4.76
N ALA A 38 1.07 13.13 -3.87
CA ALA A 38 1.10 13.85 -2.60
C ALA A 38 2.26 13.40 -1.69
N ASN A 39 2.58 12.11 -1.68
CA ASN A 39 3.61 11.55 -0.82
C ASN A 39 5.03 11.59 -1.44
N THR A 40 5.16 12.03 -2.69
CA THR A 40 6.46 12.25 -3.36
C THR A 40 6.73 13.73 -3.64
N SER A 41 5.88 14.64 -3.18
CA SER A 41 5.99 16.08 -3.48
C SER A 41 7.23 16.76 -2.88
N ASP A 42 7.77 16.23 -1.79
CA ASP A 42 8.98 16.70 -1.10
C ASP A 42 10.19 15.79 -1.36
N PHE A 43 10.14 14.99 -2.42
CA PHE A 43 11.17 14.01 -2.76
C PHE A 43 11.86 14.38 -4.07
N SER A 44 13.18 14.28 -4.08
CA SER A 44 14.01 14.43 -5.28
C SER A 44 14.76 13.14 -5.55
N MET A 45 14.57 12.57 -6.74
CA MET A 45 15.28 11.35 -7.14
C MET A 45 16.80 11.52 -7.14
N GLU A 46 17.31 12.74 -7.40
CA GLU A 46 18.74 13.01 -7.40
C GLU A 46 19.36 13.11 -6.01
N LYS A 47 18.56 13.57 -5.01
CA LYS A 47 19.09 13.92 -3.68
C LYS A 47 18.69 12.92 -2.61
N ASP A 48 17.50 12.37 -2.73
CA ASP A 48 16.85 11.64 -1.65
C ASP A 48 16.69 10.14 -1.95
N ALA A 49 17.01 9.70 -3.17
CA ALA A 49 16.83 8.31 -3.57
C ALA A 49 17.69 7.36 -2.75
N VAL A 50 17.07 6.28 -2.29
CA VAL A 50 17.74 5.15 -1.67
C VAL A 50 18.01 4.10 -2.73
N PRO A 51 19.25 3.59 -2.90
CA PRO A 51 19.54 2.47 -3.79
C PRO A 51 18.63 1.27 -3.49
N VAL A 52 18.19 0.56 -4.53
CA VAL A 52 17.20 -0.51 -4.36
C VAL A 52 17.68 -1.61 -3.43
N GLU A 53 18.96 -1.94 -3.47
CA GLU A 53 19.60 -2.93 -2.59
C GLU A 53 19.57 -2.53 -1.11
N ASP A 54 19.54 -1.23 -0.82
CA ASP A 54 19.55 -0.68 0.54
C ASP A 54 18.13 -0.38 1.06
N MET A 55 17.11 -0.40 0.21
CA MET A 55 15.73 -0.15 0.61
C MET A 55 15.25 -1.14 1.68
N LEU A 56 14.25 -0.73 2.46
CA LEU A 56 13.53 -1.63 3.34
C LEU A 56 12.89 -2.78 2.52
N GLU A 57 12.75 -3.92 3.16
CA GLU A 57 12.31 -5.15 2.47
C GLU A 57 10.96 -5.00 1.78
N LEU A 58 9.99 -4.35 2.44
CA LEU A 58 8.67 -4.07 1.86
C LEU A 58 8.76 -3.18 0.61
N ASP A 59 9.67 -2.21 0.59
CA ASP A 59 9.83 -1.31 -0.55
C ASP A 59 10.50 -2.02 -1.73
N ARG A 60 11.50 -2.87 -1.44
CA ARG A 60 12.10 -3.77 -2.47
C ARG A 60 11.06 -4.70 -3.06
N TRP A 61 10.21 -5.29 -2.20
CA TRP A 61 9.08 -6.09 -2.66
C TRP A 61 8.16 -5.29 -3.59
N ALA A 62 7.82 -4.05 -3.23
CA ALA A 62 6.93 -3.21 -4.04
C ALA A 62 7.52 -2.91 -5.43
N VAL A 63 8.83 -2.65 -5.52
CA VAL A 63 9.53 -2.44 -6.80
C VAL A 63 9.55 -3.73 -7.62
N ALA A 64 9.86 -4.88 -7.01
CA ALA A 64 9.85 -6.18 -7.69
C ALA A 64 8.44 -6.53 -8.20
N TYR A 65 7.41 -6.30 -7.38
CA TYR A 65 6.03 -6.55 -7.73
C TYR A 65 5.55 -5.64 -8.86
N ALA A 66 5.95 -4.36 -8.85
CA ALA A 66 5.66 -3.42 -9.91
C ALA A 66 6.32 -3.82 -11.24
N ALA A 67 7.55 -4.35 -11.20
CA ALA A 67 8.25 -4.84 -12.38
C ALA A 67 7.55 -6.06 -12.99
N ASP A 68 7.11 -7.03 -12.17
CA ASP A 68 6.32 -8.17 -12.62
C ASP A 68 4.95 -7.73 -13.19
N PHE A 69 4.29 -6.82 -12.49
CA PHE A 69 3.03 -6.24 -12.96
C PHE A 69 3.17 -5.57 -14.33
N GLN A 70 4.22 -4.75 -14.52
CA GLN A 70 4.48 -4.11 -15.81
C GLN A 70 4.67 -5.14 -16.93
N LYS A 71 5.44 -6.21 -16.70
CA LYS A 71 5.63 -7.29 -17.69
C LYS A 71 4.29 -7.86 -18.14
N ARG A 72 3.39 -8.17 -17.19
CA ARG A 72 2.05 -8.70 -17.50
C ARG A 72 1.21 -7.71 -18.31
N VAL A 73 1.21 -6.43 -17.94
CA VAL A 73 0.48 -5.38 -18.68
C VAL A 73 1.00 -5.22 -20.11
N LEU A 74 2.32 -5.26 -20.31
CA LEU A 74 2.93 -5.12 -21.64
C LEU A 74 2.59 -6.31 -22.55
N VAL A 75 2.45 -7.53 -22.04
CA VAL A 75 1.97 -8.70 -22.79
C VAL A 75 0.53 -8.47 -23.28
N GLU A 76 -0.33 -7.90 -22.45
CA GLU A 76 -1.71 -7.60 -22.80
C GLU A 76 -1.79 -6.47 -23.84
N TYR A 77 -0.97 -5.44 -23.71
CA TYR A 77 -0.85 -4.38 -24.72
C TYR A 77 -0.36 -4.92 -26.07
N GLY A 78 0.69 -5.74 -26.06
CA GLY A 78 1.22 -6.37 -27.28
C GLY A 78 0.22 -7.28 -27.99
N SER A 79 -0.75 -7.81 -27.24
CA SER A 79 -1.84 -8.66 -27.76
C SER A 79 -3.13 -7.88 -28.05
N TYR A 80 -3.13 -6.57 -27.89
CA TYR A 80 -4.31 -5.69 -28.05
C TYR A 80 -5.51 -6.06 -27.15
N ARG A 81 -5.25 -6.72 -26.00
CA ARG A 81 -6.28 -7.08 -25.03
C ARG A 81 -6.51 -5.99 -23.99
N PHE A 82 -6.95 -4.82 -24.43
CA PHE A 82 -7.08 -3.62 -23.60
C PHE A 82 -8.01 -3.80 -22.38
N HIS A 83 -9.03 -4.65 -22.47
CA HIS A 83 -9.91 -4.94 -21.33
C HIS A 83 -9.15 -5.64 -20.18
N ASN A 84 -8.17 -6.51 -20.50
CA ASN A 84 -7.30 -7.12 -19.52
C ASN A 84 -6.35 -6.08 -18.90
N VAL A 85 -5.81 -5.16 -19.71
CA VAL A 85 -5.00 -4.05 -19.22
C VAL A 85 -5.78 -3.23 -18.18
N VAL A 86 -7.03 -2.85 -18.49
CA VAL A 86 -7.87 -2.10 -17.55
C VAL A 86 -8.09 -2.89 -16.26
N THR A 87 -8.38 -4.18 -16.34
CA THR A 87 -8.59 -5.05 -15.18
C THR A 87 -7.32 -5.14 -14.31
N LEU A 88 -6.16 -5.34 -14.95
CA LEU A 88 -4.87 -5.37 -14.25
C LEU A 88 -4.58 -4.04 -13.54
N LEU A 89 -4.75 -2.91 -14.23
CA LEU A 89 -4.55 -1.58 -13.67
C LEU A 89 -5.47 -1.31 -12.47
N GLN A 90 -6.75 -1.71 -12.55
CA GLN A 90 -7.71 -1.57 -11.45
C GLN A 90 -7.32 -2.40 -10.24
N THR A 91 -6.94 -3.67 -10.45
CA THR A 91 -6.52 -4.56 -9.37
C THR A 91 -5.25 -4.05 -8.72
N PHE A 92 -4.25 -3.66 -9.51
CA PHE A 92 -3.01 -3.11 -8.99
C PHE A 92 -3.24 -1.84 -8.16
N ALA A 93 -4.00 -0.87 -8.69
CA ALA A 93 -4.26 0.38 -8.00
C ALA A 93 -5.09 0.20 -6.72
N SER A 94 -6.13 -0.66 -6.74
CA SER A 94 -7.05 -0.79 -5.61
C SER A 94 -6.62 -1.83 -4.57
N THR A 95 -6.13 -2.98 -5.01
CA THR A 95 -5.84 -4.12 -4.14
C THR A 95 -4.36 -4.16 -3.76
N ASP A 96 -3.46 -4.20 -4.74
CA ASP A 96 -2.05 -4.39 -4.46
C ASP A 96 -1.41 -3.12 -3.86
N LEU A 97 -1.70 -1.96 -4.43
CA LEU A 97 -1.28 -0.69 -3.85
C LEU A 97 -2.22 -0.26 -2.73
N GLY A 98 -3.49 0.03 -3.05
CA GLY A 98 -4.42 0.71 -2.14
C GLY A 98 -4.68 -0.02 -0.84
N SER A 99 -5.06 -1.30 -0.91
CA SER A 99 -5.43 -2.11 0.28
C SER A 99 -4.23 -2.75 0.98
N PHE A 100 -3.05 -2.74 0.38
CA PHE A 100 -1.86 -3.32 0.98
C PHE A 100 -0.72 -2.32 1.11
N TYR A 101 0.06 -2.10 0.06
CA TYR A 101 1.33 -1.35 0.17
C TYR A 101 1.14 0.06 0.72
N LEU A 102 0.26 0.85 0.11
CA LEU A 102 0.01 2.23 0.53
C LEU A 102 -0.63 2.30 1.91
N ASP A 103 -1.46 1.32 2.27
CA ASP A 103 -2.11 1.26 3.56
C ASP A 103 -1.10 1.01 4.70
N VAL A 104 -0.17 0.07 4.51
CA VAL A 104 0.95 -0.17 5.44
C VAL A 104 1.87 1.04 5.54
N LEU A 105 2.15 1.71 4.42
CA LEU A 105 3.06 2.87 4.41
C LEU A 105 2.54 4.10 5.15
N LYS A 106 1.24 4.24 5.38
CA LYS A 106 0.66 5.43 6.04
C LYS A 106 1.34 5.74 7.36
N ASP A 107 1.55 4.73 8.20
CA ASP A 107 2.23 4.96 9.47
C ASP A 107 3.62 5.56 9.24
N ARG A 108 4.43 4.94 8.42
CA ARG A 108 5.80 5.37 8.13
C ARG A 108 5.86 6.75 7.47
N LEU A 109 5.05 6.99 6.44
CA LEU A 109 5.04 8.27 5.71
C LEU A 109 4.62 9.45 6.58
N TYR A 110 3.72 9.24 7.56
CA TYR A 110 3.14 10.31 8.36
C TYR A 110 3.72 10.43 9.77
N THR A 111 4.41 9.41 10.28
CA THR A 111 4.89 9.42 11.65
C THR A 111 6.40 9.43 11.80
N THR A 112 7.17 9.03 10.79
CA THR A 112 8.64 9.13 10.85
C THR A 112 9.12 10.55 10.56
N GLY A 113 10.39 10.82 10.80
CA GLY A 113 11.02 12.10 10.46
C GLY A 113 11.04 12.33 8.94
N ALA A 114 10.91 13.59 8.51
CA ALA A 114 10.85 13.94 7.09
C ALA A 114 12.07 13.45 6.28
N GLN A 115 13.25 13.43 6.90
CA GLN A 115 14.51 12.99 6.27
C GLN A 115 14.92 11.58 6.72
N SER A 116 14.04 10.84 7.39
CA SER A 116 14.38 9.49 7.85
C SER A 116 14.62 8.55 6.68
N PHE A 117 15.58 7.63 6.85
CA PHE A 117 15.87 6.58 5.87
C PHE A 117 14.60 5.78 5.49
N ALA A 118 13.80 5.41 6.49
CA ALA A 118 12.58 4.65 6.28
C ALA A 118 11.56 5.40 5.39
N ARG A 119 11.44 6.73 5.54
CA ARG A 119 10.57 7.54 4.70
C ARG A 119 11.14 7.68 3.29
N ARG A 120 12.44 7.93 3.14
CA ARG A 120 13.10 8.06 1.83
C ARG A 120 13.09 6.75 1.04
N SER A 121 13.26 5.60 1.71
CA SER A 121 13.09 4.28 1.11
C SER A 121 11.69 4.12 0.50
N ALA A 122 10.64 4.41 1.27
CA ALA A 122 9.27 4.40 0.78
C ALA A 122 9.05 5.34 -0.40
N GLN A 123 9.52 6.58 -0.30
CA GLN A 123 9.34 7.58 -1.35
C GLN A 123 10.06 7.21 -2.64
N THR A 124 11.21 6.57 -2.57
CA THR A 124 11.91 6.06 -3.76
C THR A 124 11.07 5.01 -4.47
N ALA A 125 10.51 4.04 -3.73
CA ALA A 125 9.63 3.04 -4.31
C ALA A 125 8.35 3.68 -4.90
N LEU A 126 7.72 4.61 -4.17
CA LEU A 126 6.54 5.34 -4.64
C LEU A 126 6.83 6.13 -5.92
N TYR A 127 8.00 6.77 -6.02
CA TYR A 127 8.42 7.51 -7.21
C TYR A 127 8.56 6.58 -8.42
N LEU A 128 9.26 5.46 -8.27
CA LEU A 128 9.44 4.46 -9.33
C LEU A 128 8.08 3.89 -9.79
N ILE A 129 7.20 3.56 -8.85
CA ILE A 129 5.84 3.06 -9.14
C ILE A 129 5.01 4.13 -9.86
N THR A 130 5.11 5.40 -9.45
CA THR A 130 4.40 6.51 -10.09
C THR A 130 4.87 6.68 -11.53
N ALA A 131 6.18 6.73 -11.75
CA ALA A 131 6.77 6.87 -13.07
C ALA A 131 6.37 5.75 -14.02
N MET A 132 6.33 4.50 -13.53
CA MET A 132 5.85 3.34 -14.27
C MET A 132 4.35 3.44 -14.56
N LEU A 133 3.54 3.72 -13.54
CA LEU A 133 2.08 3.70 -13.65
C LEU A 133 1.57 4.77 -14.61
N LEU A 134 2.14 5.97 -14.59
CA LEU A 134 1.78 7.06 -15.52
C LEU A 134 1.97 6.62 -16.98
N ARG A 135 3.07 5.96 -17.30
CA ARG A 135 3.35 5.45 -18.64
C ARG A 135 2.41 4.33 -19.04
N LEU A 136 2.07 3.45 -18.12
CA LEU A 136 1.15 2.33 -18.39
C LEU A 136 -0.30 2.78 -18.58
N ILE A 137 -0.75 3.83 -17.91
CA ILE A 137 -2.12 4.32 -18.08
C ILE A 137 -2.28 5.30 -19.26
N ALA A 138 -1.20 5.90 -19.76
CA ALA A 138 -1.24 6.92 -20.81
C ALA A 138 -2.02 6.49 -22.07
N PRO A 139 -1.90 5.25 -22.59
CA PRO A 139 -2.66 4.83 -23.77
C PRO A 139 -4.18 4.73 -23.53
N ILE A 140 -4.65 4.63 -22.29
CA ILE A 140 -6.07 4.43 -21.95
C ILE A 140 -6.65 5.67 -21.26
N LEU A 141 -5.95 6.24 -20.29
CA LEU A 141 -6.37 7.41 -19.52
C LEU A 141 -5.51 8.63 -19.87
N SER A 142 -5.41 8.95 -21.17
CA SER A 142 -4.47 9.90 -21.75
C SER A 142 -4.45 11.26 -21.05
N PHE A 143 -5.62 11.88 -20.83
CA PHE A 143 -5.71 13.19 -20.18
C PHE A 143 -5.31 13.15 -18.71
N THR A 144 -5.69 12.08 -17.99
CA THR A 144 -5.33 11.91 -16.58
C THR A 144 -3.84 11.62 -16.43
N ALA A 145 -3.25 10.84 -17.33
CA ALA A 145 -1.82 10.57 -17.33
C ALA A 145 -1.01 11.85 -17.57
N GLU A 146 -1.41 12.67 -18.53
CA GLU A 146 -0.75 13.95 -18.84
C GLU A 146 -0.89 14.95 -17.69
N GLU A 147 -2.11 15.12 -17.13
CA GLU A 147 -2.33 15.97 -15.96
C GLU A 147 -1.42 15.58 -14.79
N ALA A 148 -1.35 14.28 -14.50
CA ALA A 148 -0.54 13.76 -13.40
C ALA A 148 0.97 13.83 -13.69
N PHE A 149 1.38 13.61 -14.94
CA PHE A 149 2.79 13.70 -15.36
C PHE A 149 3.34 15.12 -15.22
N LYS A 150 2.60 16.14 -15.56
CA LYS A 150 3.00 17.54 -15.38
C LYS A 150 3.17 17.93 -13.90
N LEU A 151 2.43 17.28 -12.99
CA LEU A 151 2.62 17.45 -11.56
C LEU A 151 3.81 16.64 -11.03
N PHE A 152 4.06 15.46 -11.62
CA PHE A 152 5.15 14.57 -11.23
C PHE A 152 6.51 15.08 -11.71
N SER A 153 6.58 15.64 -12.91
CA SER A 153 7.78 16.17 -13.56
C SER A 153 7.54 17.61 -14.06
N PRO A 154 7.43 18.59 -13.16
CA PRO A 154 7.00 19.96 -13.51
C PRO A 154 7.98 20.70 -14.41
N ASN A 155 9.23 20.26 -14.49
CA ASN A 155 10.28 20.85 -15.34
C ASN A 155 10.41 20.16 -16.70
N ALA A 156 9.59 19.14 -16.98
CA ALA A 156 9.60 18.49 -18.29
C ALA A 156 8.83 19.36 -19.29
N ASP A 157 9.52 19.87 -20.30
CA ASP A 157 8.90 20.50 -21.47
C ASP A 157 8.13 19.47 -22.33
N GLU A 158 8.37 18.19 -22.06
CA GLU A 158 7.82 17.05 -22.79
C GLU A 158 6.48 16.59 -22.23
N THR A 159 5.74 15.91 -23.05
CA THR A 159 4.47 15.25 -22.69
C THR A 159 4.72 13.78 -22.34
N ILE A 160 3.84 13.18 -21.52
CA ILE A 160 3.89 11.74 -21.22
C ILE A 160 3.86 10.87 -22.50
N PHE A 161 3.33 11.39 -23.59
CA PHE A 161 3.20 10.67 -24.87
C PHE A 161 4.51 10.52 -25.63
N THR A 162 5.57 11.24 -25.27
CA THR A 162 6.91 11.07 -25.82
C THR A 162 7.76 10.12 -24.97
N GLU A 163 7.25 9.72 -23.80
CA GLU A 163 7.92 8.82 -22.90
C GLU A 163 7.77 7.35 -23.30
N THR A 164 8.82 6.58 -23.11
CA THR A 164 8.79 5.12 -23.28
C THR A 164 8.46 4.40 -21.96
N PHE A 165 8.08 3.13 -22.04
CA PHE A 165 7.87 2.32 -20.85
C PHE A 165 9.13 2.25 -19.99
N LEU A 166 8.97 2.48 -18.69
CA LEU A 166 10.08 2.57 -17.75
C LEU A 166 10.77 1.21 -17.57
N LYS A 167 12.10 1.19 -17.64
CA LYS A 167 12.88 0.06 -17.15
C LYS A 167 13.08 0.22 -15.64
N LEU A 168 12.31 -0.53 -14.87
CA LEU A 168 12.48 -0.55 -13.42
C LEU A 168 13.81 -1.22 -13.04
N PRO A 169 14.45 -0.79 -11.93
CA PRO A 169 15.66 -1.43 -11.44
C PRO A 169 15.41 -2.88 -11.04
N GLU A 170 16.42 -3.71 -11.22
CA GLU A 170 16.36 -5.12 -10.81
C GLU A 170 16.46 -5.24 -9.29
N VAL A 171 15.63 -6.09 -8.71
CA VAL A 171 15.67 -6.43 -7.29
C VAL A 171 16.32 -7.80 -7.15
N LYS A 172 17.36 -7.87 -6.34
CA LYS A 172 18.03 -9.14 -6.05
C LYS A 172 17.07 -10.11 -5.37
N ASP A 173 17.11 -11.37 -5.77
CA ASP A 173 16.27 -12.45 -5.24
C ASP A 173 14.76 -12.14 -5.27
N ALA A 174 14.32 -11.43 -6.33
CA ALA A 174 12.94 -10.96 -6.48
C ALA A 174 11.89 -12.07 -6.32
N ASP A 175 12.10 -13.25 -6.92
CA ASP A 175 11.15 -14.36 -6.86
C ASP A 175 10.96 -14.87 -5.42
N ALA A 176 12.04 -15.02 -4.67
CA ALA A 176 11.98 -15.42 -3.26
C ALA A 176 11.28 -14.36 -2.39
N LEU A 177 11.56 -13.08 -2.67
CA LEU A 177 10.94 -11.96 -1.98
C LEU A 177 9.45 -11.89 -2.28
N LEU A 178 9.04 -12.05 -3.52
CA LEU A 178 7.63 -12.10 -3.93
C LEU A 178 6.90 -13.27 -3.27
N ALA A 179 7.51 -14.46 -3.24
CA ALA A 179 6.94 -15.65 -2.59
C ALA A 179 6.79 -15.46 -1.07
N LYS A 180 7.78 -14.87 -0.40
CA LYS A 180 7.72 -14.53 1.03
C LYS A 180 6.54 -13.60 1.32
N TRP A 181 6.45 -12.50 0.60
CA TRP A 181 5.39 -11.51 0.84
C TRP A 181 4.00 -11.99 0.40
N ALA A 182 3.90 -12.95 -0.52
CA ALA A 182 2.63 -13.60 -0.82
C ALA A 182 2.07 -14.36 0.39
N GLN A 183 2.92 -15.06 1.16
CA GLN A 183 2.51 -15.75 2.40
C GLN A 183 2.09 -14.73 3.47
N ILE A 184 2.87 -13.66 3.67
CA ILE A 184 2.54 -12.60 4.64
C ILE A 184 1.20 -11.95 4.30
N ARG A 185 0.95 -11.65 3.02
CA ARG A 185 -0.32 -11.09 2.53
C ARG A 185 -1.51 -12.02 2.75
N ALA A 186 -1.32 -13.33 2.62
CA ALA A 186 -2.37 -14.31 2.90
C ALA A 186 -2.78 -14.25 4.38
N VAL A 187 -1.81 -14.30 5.31
CA VAL A 187 -2.09 -14.17 6.75
C VAL A 187 -2.72 -12.82 7.08
N ARG A 188 -2.26 -11.73 6.43
CA ARG A 188 -2.87 -10.42 6.62
C ARG A 188 -4.36 -10.40 6.21
N ALA A 189 -4.75 -11.14 5.18
CA ALA A 189 -6.15 -11.23 4.79
C ALA A 189 -7.00 -11.88 5.90
N ASP A 190 -6.50 -12.92 6.57
CA ASP A 190 -7.17 -13.57 7.70
C ASP A 190 -7.26 -12.62 8.90
N VAL A 191 -6.18 -11.88 9.20
CA VAL A 191 -6.17 -10.85 10.24
C VAL A 191 -7.19 -9.76 9.95
N GLN A 192 -7.27 -9.28 8.71
CA GLN A 192 -8.24 -8.25 8.33
C GLN A 192 -9.67 -8.71 8.41
N LYS A 193 -9.93 -9.99 8.09
CA LYS A 193 -11.23 -10.60 8.29
C LYS A 193 -11.62 -10.63 9.77
N ALA A 194 -10.73 -11.10 10.63
CA ALA A 194 -10.97 -11.11 12.09
C ALA A 194 -11.22 -9.70 12.65
N ILE A 195 -10.47 -8.69 12.18
CA ILE A 195 -10.69 -7.29 12.56
C ILE A 195 -12.08 -6.79 12.10
N GLU A 196 -12.53 -7.19 10.91
CA GLU A 196 -13.84 -6.76 10.40
C GLU A 196 -14.98 -7.44 11.15
N ASP A 197 -14.81 -8.68 11.59
CA ASP A 197 -15.78 -9.37 12.45
C ASP A 197 -15.94 -8.62 13.78
N GLU A 198 -14.84 -8.19 14.42
CA GLU A 198 -14.87 -7.37 15.65
C GLU A 198 -15.45 -5.96 15.42
N ARG A 199 -15.24 -5.37 14.24
CA ARG A 199 -15.85 -4.09 13.86
C ARG A 199 -17.36 -4.24 13.67
N THR A 200 -17.78 -5.30 13.01
CA THR A 200 -19.21 -5.57 12.76
C THR A 200 -19.97 -5.84 14.07
N SER A 201 -19.32 -6.47 15.05
CA SER A 201 -19.88 -6.66 16.40
C SER A 201 -19.97 -5.36 17.22
N GLY A 202 -19.34 -4.27 16.74
CA GLY A 202 -19.28 -2.98 17.44
C GLY A 202 -18.24 -2.92 18.56
N THR A 203 -17.39 -3.93 18.71
CA THR A 203 -16.37 -4.02 19.75
C THR A 203 -15.23 -3.03 19.53
N ILE A 204 -14.92 -2.73 18.26
CA ILE A 204 -13.84 -1.80 17.86
C ILE A 204 -14.33 -0.81 16.80
N GLY A 205 -13.68 0.38 16.76
CA GLY A 205 -13.93 1.40 15.74
C GLY A 205 -12.87 1.42 14.62
N SER A 206 -11.65 0.95 14.88
CA SER A 206 -10.54 0.97 13.91
C SER A 206 -9.57 -0.20 14.13
N SER A 207 -8.84 -0.58 13.08
CA SER A 207 -7.84 -1.66 13.14
C SER A 207 -6.75 -1.39 14.17
N LEU A 208 -6.28 -0.14 14.27
CA LEU A 208 -5.25 0.25 15.26
C LEU A 208 -5.73 0.17 16.71
N GLN A 209 -7.04 -0.01 16.95
CA GLN A 209 -7.57 -0.26 18.30
C GLN A 209 -7.39 -1.71 18.73
N THR A 210 -6.76 -2.56 17.94
CA THR A 210 -6.67 -3.99 18.20
C THR A 210 -5.28 -4.44 18.62
N THR A 211 -5.27 -5.48 19.43
CA THR A 211 -4.15 -6.39 19.66
C THR A 211 -4.52 -7.77 19.14
N GLY A 212 -3.56 -8.55 18.66
CA GLY A 212 -3.83 -9.86 18.11
C GLY A 212 -2.78 -10.89 18.43
N GLU A 213 -3.18 -12.15 18.31
CA GLU A 213 -2.29 -13.29 18.38
C GLU A 213 -2.42 -14.09 17.08
N ILE A 214 -1.26 -14.37 16.48
CA ILE A 214 -1.15 -15.23 15.29
C ILE A 214 -0.39 -16.48 15.73
N CYS A 215 -1.00 -17.64 15.58
CA CYS A 215 -0.37 -18.92 15.85
C CYS A 215 -0.17 -19.65 14.52
N ALA A 216 1.08 -19.91 14.15
CA ALA A 216 1.43 -20.51 12.86
C ALA A 216 2.46 -21.63 13.02
N ALA A 217 2.36 -22.68 12.22
CA ALA A 217 3.36 -23.72 12.14
C ALA A 217 4.50 -23.34 11.17
N SER A 218 5.66 -24.04 11.29
CA SER A 218 6.75 -23.91 10.31
C SER A 218 6.31 -24.42 8.92
N PRO A 219 6.75 -23.82 7.80
CA PRO A 219 7.72 -22.72 7.71
C PRO A 219 7.09 -21.31 7.80
N LEU A 220 5.78 -21.19 7.88
CA LEU A 220 5.10 -19.88 7.90
C LEU A 220 5.46 -19.05 9.14
N TYR A 221 5.64 -19.73 10.30
CA TYR A 221 6.08 -19.07 11.53
C TYR A 221 7.39 -18.31 11.32
N GLU A 222 8.40 -18.92 10.69
CA GLU A 222 9.71 -18.31 10.45
C GLU A 222 9.60 -17.12 9.49
N VAL A 223 8.73 -17.21 8.49
CA VAL A 223 8.44 -16.09 7.56
C VAL A 223 7.87 -14.89 8.31
N LEU A 224 6.90 -15.10 9.19
CA LEU A 224 6.28 -14.02 9.97
C LEU A 224 7.26 -13.48 11.03
N ALA A 225 7.98 -14.36 11.72
CA ALA A 225 8.96 -14.02 12.74
C ALA A 225 10.12 -13.18 12.19
N SER A 226 10.45 -13.33 10.90
CA SER A 226 11.50 -12.53 10.25
C SER A 226 11.21 -11.03 10.24
N LEU A 227 9.96 -10.61 10.42
CA LEU A 227 9.60 -9.18 10.49
C LEU A 227 9.73 -8.60 11.92
N GLY A 228 9.92 -9.43 12.94
CA GLY A 228 10.01 -8.99 14.33
C GLY A 228 8.80 -8.12 14.74
N ASP A 229 9.06 -7.06 15.49
CA ASP A 229 8.02 -6.13 15.94
C ASP A 229 7.33 -5.37 14.79
N GLU A 230 7.94 -5.31 13.60
CA GLU A 230 7.37 -4.62 12.46
C GLU A 230 6.19 -5.39 11.85
N LEU A 231 5.99 -6.65 12.23
CA LEU A 231 4.81 -7.43 11.82
C LEU A 231 3.49 -6.70 12.15
N ARG A 232 3.41 -6.02 13.29
CA ARG A 232 2.22 -5.23 13.69
C ARG A 232 1.88 -4.11 12.71
N PHE A 233 2.88 -3.48 12.08
CA PHE A 233 2.64 -2.44 11.09
C PHE A 233 2.09 -3.01 9.79
N VAL A 234 2.60 -4.19 9.38
CA VAL A 234 2.09 -4.90 8.20
C VAL A 234 0.64 -5.35 8.43
N MET A 235 0.30 -5.79 9.63
CA MET A 235 -1.07 -6.19 9.99
C MET A 235 -1.99 -5.00 10.31
N ILE A 236 -1.43 -3.78 10.49
CA ILE A 236 -2.13 -2.55 10.89
C ILE A 236 -2.84 -2.75 12.24
N MET A 237 -2.09 -3.23 13.21
CA MET A 237 -2.51 -3.46 14.58
C MET A 237 -1.59 -2.74 15.55
N SER A 238 -2.05 -2.46 16.75
CA SER A 238 -1.21 -1.86 17.80
C SER A 238 -0.19 -2.83 18.37
N GLU A 239 -0.56 -4.11 18.45
CA GLU A 239 0.31 -5.19 18.91
C GLU A 239 -0.04 -6.49 18.19
N VAL A 240 0.99 -7.28 17.86
CA VAL A 240 0.84 -8.64 17.33
C VAL A 240 1.76 -9.56 18.09
N LYS A 241 1.20 -10.56 18.76
CA LYS A 241 1.92 -11.66 19.36
C LYS A 241 1.97 -12.82 18.37
N LEU A 242 3.16 -13.25 18.01
CA LEU A 242 3.37 -14.42 17.16
C LEU A 242 3.78 -15.62 18.01
N THR A 243 3.05 -16.72 17.89
CA THR A 243 3.33 -17.98 18.60
C THR A 243 3.52 -19.12 17.61
N LYS A 244 4.43 -20.04 17.94
CA LYS A 244 4.70 -21.20 17.11
C LYS A 244 3.70 -22.32 17.44
N ALA A 245 2.98 -22.78 16.42
CA ALA A 245 2.11 -23.95 16.52
C ALA A 245 2.89 -25.25 16.33
N ALA A 246 2.25 -26.38 16.66
CA ALA A 246 2.78 -27.69 16.31
C ALA A 246 2.87 -27.86 14.78
N ASP A 247 3.81 -28.68 14.34
CA ASP A 247 4.00 -28.92 12.90
C ASP A 247 2.72 -29.49 12.27
N GLY A 248 2.33 -28.93 11.13
CA GLY A 248 1.11 -29.29 10.42
C GLY A 248 -0.19 -28.71 10.98
N ALA A 249 -0.14 -27.93 12.06
CA ALA A 249 -1.33 -27.24 12.57
C ALA A 249 -1.76 -26.10 11.63
N GLU A 250 -3.05 -25.87 11.55
CA GLU A 250 -3.62 -24.74 10.82
C GLU A 250 -3.23 -23.41 11.51
N THR A 251 -3.04 -22.38 10.68
CA THR A 251 -2.81 -21.03 11.19
C THR A 251 -4.09 -20.48 11.81
N THR A 252 -3.96 -19.98 13.03
CA THR A 252 -5.09 -19.33 13.72
C THR A 252 -4.78 -17.87 14.01
N VAL A 253 -5.81 -17.05 13.92
CA VAL A 253 -5.76 -15.61 14.21
C VAL A 253 -6.84 -15.29 15.22
N SER A 254 -6.45 -14.58 16.29
CA SER A 254 -7.38 -14.01 17.26
C SER A 254 -7.12 -12.50 17.41
N VAL A 255 -8.18 -11.73 17.50
CA VAL A 255 -8.14 -10.27 17.62
C VAL A 255 -8.99 -9.84 18.80
N LYS A 256 -8.54 -8.84 19.54
CA LYS A 256 -9.29 -8.25 20.65
C LYS A 256 -9.00 -6.75 20.76
N PRO A 257 -9.89 -5.95 21.37
CA PRO A 257 -9.62 -4.56 21.67
C PRO A 257 -8.38 -4.40 22.55
N SER A 258 -7.56 -3.39 22.25
CA SER A 258 -6.46 -2.98 23.12
C SER A 258 -7.01 -2.26 24.36
N THR A 259 -6.39 -2.51 25.49
CA THR A 259 -6.66 -1.80 26.77
C THR A 259 -5.75 -0.61 26.99
N GLU A 260 -4.77 -0.40 26.10
CA GLU A 260 -3.79 0.68 26.16
C GLU A 260 -4.38 2.03 25.73
N LYS A 261 -3.67 3.10 26.08
CA LYS A 261 -4.05 4.46 25.66
C LYS A 261 -3.69 4.70 24.19
N LYS A 262 -4.55 5.43 23.49
CA LYS A 262 -4.32 5.85 22.11
C LYS A 262 -3.30 6.99 22.03
N CYS A 263 -2.29 6.84 21.19
CA CYS A 263 -1.43 7.95 20.80
C CYS A 263 -2.15 8.84 19.77
N GLU A 264 -2.24 10.15 20.02
CA GLU A 264 -2.96 11.08 19.12
C GLU A 264 -2.29 11.26 17.76
N ARG A 265 -0.98 10.97 17.64
CA ARG A 265 -0.25 11.14 16.39
C ARG A 265 -0.27 9.90 15.51
N CYS A 266 0.13 8.74 16.01
CA CYS A 266 0.19 7.52 15.21
C CYS A 266 -1.06 6.65 15.32
N TRP A 267 -1.95 6.99 16.24
CA TRP A 267 -3.22 6.32 16.52
C TRP A 267 -3.10 4.88 17.05
N HIS A 268 -1.89 4.39 17.28
CA HIS A 268 -1.69 3.11 17.95
C HIS A 268 -2.06 3.21 19.44
N TYR A 269 -2.59 2.13 19.95
CA TYR A 269 -2.89 1.94 21.36
C TYR A 269 -1.72 1.16 21.98
N VAL A 270 -0.82 1.87 22.64
CA VAL A 270 0.44 1.30 23.10
C VAL A 270 0.79 1.78 24.50
N PRO A 271 1.56 0.99 25.27
CA PRO A 271 2.04 1.41 26.57
C PRO A 271 2.92 2.65 26.47
N GLY A 272 2.98 3.41 27.55
CA GLY A 272 3.84 4.59 27.64
C GLY A 272 3.29 5.85 26.96
N VAL A 273 2.06 5.86 26.45
CA VAL A 273 1.39 7.12 26.08
C VAL A 273 1.23 8.00 27.32
N GLY A 274 1.80 9.22 27.27
CA GLY A 274 1.82 10.16 28.39
C GLY A 274 3.01 9.97 29.35
N SER A 275 3.98 9.13 29.04
CA SER A 275 5.21 9.02 29.84
C SER A 275 6.13 10.23 29.73
N ASN A 276 5.99 11.04 28.68
CA ASN A 276 6.70 12.31 28.52
C ASN A 276 5.78 13.45 28.99
N ALA A 277 6.21 14.20 30.02
CA ALA A 277 5.42 15.27 30.61
C ALA A 277 5.18 16.45 29.65
N GLU A 278 6.11 16.73 28.71
CA GLU A 278 5.97 17.79 27.71
C GLU A 278 5.00 17.37 26.59
N HIS A 279 4.81 16.06 26.38
CA HIS A 279 3.99 15.51 25.30
C HIS A 279 3.06 14.39 25.81
N PRO A 280 2.10 14.71 26.68
CA PRO A 280 1.32 13.72 27.44
C PRO A 280 0.33 12.89 26.58
N THR A 281 0.11 13.26 25.33
CA THR A 281 -0.79 12.54 24.40
C THR A 281 -0.03 11.65 23.40
N LEU A 282 1.32 11.70 23.43
CA LEU A 282 2.17 10.96 22.50
C LEU A 282 2.76 9.72 23.13
N CYS A 283 2.97 8.68 22.29
CA CYS A 283 3.76 7.51 22.68
C CYS A 283 5.27 7.78 22.55
N PRO A 284 6.12 7.01 23.23
CA PRO A 284 7.58 7.17 23.19
C PRO A 284 8.15 7.17 21.76
N ARG A 285 7.62 6.33 20.87
CA ARG A 285 8.01 6.27 19.46
C ARG A 285 7.77 7.61 18.75
N CYS A 286 6.58 8.20 18.92
CA CYS A 286 6.25 9.48 18.31
C CYS A 286 7.06 10.64 18.89
N VAL A 287 7.36 10.62 20.18
CA VAL A 287 8.26 11.60 20.79
C VAL A 287 9.65 11.49 20.18
N SER A 288 10.19 10.27 20.04
CA SER A 288 11.49 10.04 19.40
C SER A 288 11.51 10.52 17.95
N ASN A 289 10.44 10.24 17.17
CA ASN A 289 10.34 10.63 15.77
C ASN A 289 10.24 12.16 15.56
N LEU A 290 9.71 12.90 16.53
CA LEU A 290 9.53 14.35 16.44
C LEU A 290 10.73 15.12 17.01
N PHE A 291 11.26 14.65 18.13
CA PHE A 291 12.18 15.44 18.96
C PHE A 291 13.50 14.70 19.26
N GLY A 292 13.63 13.46 18.84
CA GLY A 292 14.80 12.62 19.09
C GLY A 292 15.46 12.08 17.83
N ALA A 293 16.14 10.95 17.99
CA ALA A 293 16.85 10.28 16.89
C ALA A 293 15.93 9.57 15.88
N GLY A 294 14.64 9.48 16.18
CA GLY A 294 13.68 8.72 15.39
C GLY A 294 13.76 7.20 15.58
N GLU A 295 12.79 6.51 15.04
CA GLU A 295 12.77 5.05 15.02
C GLU A 295 13.63 4.49 13.88
N LYS A 296 14.13 3.28 14.06
CA LYS A 296 14.76 2.50 12.99
C LYS A 296 13.77 1.45 12.50
N ARG A 297 13.63 1.36 11.19
CA ARG A 297 12.86 0.32 10.49
C ARG A 297 13.82 -0.53 9.67
N LEU A 298 13.50 -1.81 9.54
CA LEU A 298 14.31 -2.78 8.80
C LEU A 298 13.52 -3.45 7.68
N PHE A 299 12.22 -3.63 7.87
CA PHE A 299 11.39 -4.44 6.99
C PHE A 299 10.21 -3.67 6.37
N ALA A 300 9.47 -2.88 7.18
CA ALA A 300 8.21 -2.26 6.74
C ALA A 300 7.99 -0.82 7.24
#